data_91db204bf7bd2384c1cc97cd64c945a2
#
_entry.id   91db204bf7bd2384c1cc97cd64c945a2
#
_cell.length_a   1.000
_cell.length_b   1.000
_cell.length_c   1.000
_cell.angle_alpha   90.00
_cell.angle_beta   90.00
_cell.angle_gamma   90.00
#
_symmetry.space_group_name_H-M   'P 1'
#
loop_
_entity.id
_entity.type
_entity.pdbx_description
1 polymer ?
#
loop_
_entity_poly.entity_id
_entity_poly.type
_entity_poly.pdbx_seq_one_letter_code
_entity_poly.pdbx_strand_id
1 'polypeptide(L)'
;MLVPVGTRTAIGIIVEKTTKPDYPTKAIEATYESPLPLPLIDTARWLSDYYCTHFAHCLQLLVPRGITKRRRASKKESQTPLQDLVDLPPTQQQAQAIQAILSHKPTTTILHGVTGSGKTTVYMHLAREMQQQGKSTIILVPEITLTAQLVAHFQRFFTHIIVSHSQQTEAERHRIFREVQASTEPVIIIGARSALFLPVANLGLIVVDEFHEPSFKQESMPRYSALRAASVLARSHHAYCIFGSATPPISDIYIAEKVHTPVVKLTSTARPLQTKPTTVIVPFSERTNFTSHPFISNELLNSLKQNIQQKTQSLIFHNRRGSAPLTICQECGWQALCPHCHLPLTLHTDTHQLVCHLCGFTTKIPYSCPTCGAAEIVHKGIGTKRIEAELKRLLPEARVQRFDADTEQDKRLNVMYDTVARGDVDILIGTQMIAKGLDLPLLRTVGIIQADSGLSLPDFTSSERTFQLLSQAVGRVGRSDAPSKVIAQTYQPDHPAVRYGLAQDYASFYTHEITRRERDMFPPFCYLLAFICSYKTEQAAIKNAQKFHQTLL
;
A
#
# COMPACT_ATOMS: atom_id res chain seq x y z
N MET A 1 -1.26 10.63 32.77
CA MET A 1 -0.77 10.80 34.16
C MET A 1 0.64 10.28 34.34
N LEU A 2 1.34 10.79 35.34
CA LEU A 2 2.62 10.27 35.81
C LEU A 2 2.38 9.40 37.04
N VAL A 3 2.88 8.17 37.01
CA VAL A 3 2.71 7.19 38.09
C VAL A 3 4.08 6.68 38.57
N PRO A 4 4.28 6.60 39.89
CA PRO A 4 5.49 6.01 40.44
C PRO A 4 5.44 4.47 40.33
N VAL A 5 6.46 3.87 39.66
CA VAL A 5 6.62 2.42 39.53
C VAL A 5 7.98 2.04 40.11
N GLY A 6 7.99 1.50 41.33
CA GLY A 6 9.23 1.27 42.07
C GLY A 6 9.95 2.60 42.36
N THR A 7 11.17 2.74 41.84
CA THR A 7 12.03 3.95 41.92
C THR A 7 11.95 4.84 40.68
N ARG A 8 11.10 4.50 39.70
CA ARG A 8 10.98 5.22 38.42
C ARG A 8 9.57 5.78 38.29
N THR A 9 9.43 6.84 37.49
CA THR A 9 8.14 7.37 37.09
C THR A 9 7.80 6.88 35.67
N ALA A 10 6.57 6.38 35.49
CA ALA A 10 6.07 5.91 34.21
C ALA A 10 4.86 6.75 33.75
N ILE A 11 4.62 6.78 32.44
CA ILE A 11 3.40 7.36 31.87
C ILE A 11 2.30 6.29 31.97
N GLY A 12 1.17 6.64 32.60
CA GLY A 12 -0.02 5.81 32.66
C GLY A 12 -1.20 6.48 31.98
N ILE A 13 -2.16 5.70 31.53
CA ILE A 13 -3.46 6.14 31.02
C ILE A 13 -4.53 5.64 32.00
N ILE A 14 -5.39 6.55 32.48
CA ILE A 14 -6.53 6.16 33.31
C ILE A 14 -7.58 5.56 32.39
N VAL A 15 -7.88 4.29 32.57
CA VAL A 15 -8.86 3.56 31.75
C VAL A 15 -10.20 3.40 32.43
N GLU A 16 -10.21 3.34 33.78
CA GLU A 16 -11.41 3.24 34.59
C GLU A 16 -11.16 3.64 36.06
N LYS A 17 -12.23 3.89 36.78
CA LYS A 17 -12.21 4.04 38.25
C LYS A 17 -12.57 2.70 38.89
N THR A 18 -11.87 2.36 39.93
CA THR A 18 -12.12 1.12 40.70
C THR A 18 -12.11 1.42 42.20
N THR A 19 -12.55 0.48 42.99
CA THR A 19 -12.45 0.54 44.45
C THR A 19 -10.98 0.46 44.88
N LYS A 20 -10.68 1.04 46.05
CA LYS A 20 -9.34 0.96 46.64
C LYS A 20 -9.01 -0.50 46.95
N PRO A 21 -7.87 -1.02 46.44
CA PRO A 21 -7.46 -2.39 46.75
C PRO A 21 -6.96 -2.51 48.20
N ASP A 22 -6.92 -3.75 48.71
CA ASP A 22 -6.47 -4.09 50.06
C ASP A 22 -4.95 -4.03 50.27
N TYR A 23 -4.21 -3.63 49.25
CA TYR A 23 -2.75 -3.47 49.30
C TYR A 23 -2.32 -2.00 49.20
N PRO A 24 -1.12 -1.62 49.68
CA PRO A 24 -0.63 -0.25 49.64
C PRO A 24 -0.50 0.26 48.19
N THR A 25 -1.11 1.43 47.94
CA THR A 25 -1.05 2.10 46.64
C THR A 25 -0.25 3.39 46.74
N LYS A 26 0.39 3.81 45.66
CA LYS A 26 1.06 5.09 45.55
C LYS A 26 0.15 6.09 44.85
N ALA A 27 0.20 7.35 45.27
CA ALA A 27 -0.56 8.42 44.64
C ALA A 27 -0.04 8.71 43.24
N ILE A 28 -0.93 9.20 42.38
CA ILE A 28 -0.58 9.74 41.05
C ILE A 28 0.26 11.00 41.27
N GLU A 29 1.45 11.11 40.67
CA GLU A 29 2.32 12.27 40.82
C GLU A 29 1.79 13.52 40.10
N ALA A 30 1.29 13.32 38.89
CA ALA A 30 0.72 14.39 38.07
C ALA A 30 -0.29 13.87 37.05
N THR A 31 -1.27 14.70 36.71
CA THR A 31 -2.21 14.45 35.60
C THR A 31 -1.99 15.48 34.50
N TYR A 32 -2.29 15.12 33.26
CA TYR A 32 -2.38 16.07 32.15
C TYR A 32 -3.80 16.66 32.13
N GLU A 33 -3.91 17.92 31.76
CA GLU A 33 -5.20 18.66 31.78
C GLU A 33 -6.19 18.13 30.77
N SER A 34 -5.70 17.69 29.59
CA SER A 34 -6.57 17.20 28.51
C SER A 34 -6.63 15.67 28.50
N PRO A 35 -7.82 15.07 28.66
CA PRO A 35 -8.00 13.63 28.58
C PRO A 35 -7.86 13.13 27.14
N LEU A 36 -7.57 11.83 26.98
CA LEU A 36 -7.72 11.16 25.69
C LEU A 36 -9.21 10.91 25.40
N PRO A 37 -9.65 11.02 24.14
CA PRO A 37 -11.00 10.64 23.74
C PRO A 37 -11.29 9.18 24.11
N LEU A 38 -12.46 8.94 24.74
CA LEU A 38 -12.88 7.58 25.13
C LEU A 38 -12.89 6.60 23.95
N PRO A 39 -13.36 6.97 22.73
CA PRO A 39 -13.32 6.08 21.57
C PRO A 39 -11.92 5.54 21.23
N LEU A 40 -10.85 6.29 21.49
CA LEU A 40 -9.47 5.79 21.32
C LEU A 40 -9.12 4.72 22.35
N ILE A 41 -9.52 4.90 23.61
CA ILE A 41 -9.28 3.92 24.68
C ILE A 41 -10.06 2.63 24.39
N ASP A 42 -11.33 2.76 23.97
CA ASP A 42 -12.17 1.63 23.59
C ASP A 42 -11.59 0.87 22.38
N THR A 43 -11.05 1.61 21.39
CA THR A 43 -10.35 1.02 20.25
C THR A 43 -9.10 0.27 20.69
N ALA A 44 -8.32 0.81 21.65
CA ALA A 44 -7.14 0.12 22.18
C ALA A 44 -7.54 -1.15 22.96
N ARG A 45 -8.66 -1.14 23.70
CA ARG A 45 -9.20 -2.33 24.38
C ARG A 45 -9.60 -3.39 23.35
N TRP A 46 -10.36 -2.99 22.32
CA TRP A 46 -10.73 -3.87 21.23
C TRP A 46 -9.50 -4.47 20.52
N LEU A 47 -8.46 -3.68 20.28
CA LEU A 47 -7.19 -4.18 19.70
C LEU A 47 -6.53 -5.24 20.58
N SER A 48 -6.53 -5.04 21.91
CA SER A 48 -6.01 -5.99 22.88
C SER A 48 -6.71 -7.34 22.79
N ASP A 49 -8.04 -7.30 22.79
CA ASP A 49 -8.88 -8.49 22.80
C ASP A 49 -8.81 -9.22 21.44
N TYR A 50 -8.99 -8.48 20.34
CA TYR A 50 -9.05 -9.06 19.00
C TYR A 50 -7.71 -9.65 18.53
N TYR A 51 -6.58 -9.01 18.87
CA TYR A 51 -5.24 -9.47 18.47
C TYR A 51 -4.52 -10.24 19.57
N CYS A 52 -5.20 -10.62 20.66
CA CYS A 52 -4.65 -11.36 21.79
C CYS A 52 -3.29 -10.78 22.24
N THR A 53 -3.23 -9.46 22.38
CA THR A 53 -2.01 -8.74 22.76
C THR A 53 -2.21 -7.97 24.06
N HIS A 54 -1.14 -7.77 24.83
CA HIS A 54 -1.23 -7.08 26.10
C HIS A 54 -1.75 -5.64 25.92
N PHE A 55 -2.76 -5.25 26.71
CA PHE A 55 -3.43 -3.95 26.61
C PHE A 55 -2.46 -2.76 26.67
N ALA A 56 -1.41 -2.85 27.49
CA ALA A 56 -0.37 -1.81 27.55
C ALA A 56 0.33 -1.55 26.21
N HIS A 57 0.51 -2.57 25.36
CA HIS A 57 1.07 -2.37 24.02
C HIS A 57 0.11 -1.60 23.11
N CYS A 58 -1.20 -1.82 23.26
CA CYS A 58 -2.21 -1.07 22.52
C CYS A 58 -2.28 0.38 23.01
N LEU A 59 -2.21 0.63 24.32
CA LEU A 59 -2.17 1.96 24.89
C LEU A 59 -0.93 2.78 24.45
N GLN A 60 0.20 2.13 24.21
CA GLN A 60 1.40 2.79 23.68
C GLN A 60 1.21 3.38 22.27
N LEU A 61 0.21 2.92 21.50
CA LEU A 61 -0.13 3.52 20.21
C LEU A 61 -0.76 4.91 20.36
N LEU A 62 -1.43 5.16 21.50
CA LEU A 62 -2.23 6.36 21.73
C LEU A 62 -1.41 7.56 22.16
N VAL A 63 -0.19 7.38 22.63
CA VAL A 63 0.64 8.46 23.18
C VAL A 63 2.05 8.39 22.62
N PRO A 64 2.61 9.49 22.07
CA PRO A 64 3.97 9.52 21.58
C PRO A 64 4.99 9.21 22.66
N ARG A 65 6.04 8.48 22.33
CA ARG A 65 7.13 8.14 23.28
C ARG A 65 7.77 9.41 23.83
N GLY A 66 8.00 9.42 25.15
CA GLY A 66 8.71 10.54 25.83
C GLY A 66 7.97 11.86 25.82
N ILE A 67 6.63 11.89 25.76
CA ILE A 67 5.80 13.11 25.73
C ILE A 67 6.01 14.02 26.95
N THR A 68 6.52 13.49 28.06
CA THR A 68 6.84 14.25 29.28
C THR A 68 8.16 15.02 29.20
N LYS A 69 9.03 14.70 28.24
CA LYS A 69 10.33 15.39 28.11
C LYS A 69 10.10 16.82 27.60
N ARG A 70 10.59 17.83 28.35
CA ARG A 70 10.67 19.20 27.86
C ARG A 70 11.62 19.24 26.67
N ARG A 71 11.14 19.66 25.49
CA ARG A 71 11.93 19.80 24.27
C ARG A 71 11.91 21.24 23.81
N ARG A 72 13.00 21.72 23.18
CA ARG A 72 13.02 23.03 22.53
C ARG A 72 11.96 23.05 21.42
N ALA A 73 11.27 24.18 21.29
CA ALA A 73 10.29 24.37 20.21
C ALA A 73 10.98 24.15 18.86
N SER A 74 10.48 23.21 18.08
CA SER A 74 10.87 23.05 16.69
C SER A 74 10.41 24.30 15.94
N LYS A 75 11.25 24.82 15.02
CA LYS A 75 10.83 25.91 14.13
C LYS A 75 9.57 25.44 13.40
N LYS A 76 8.50 26.27 13.44
CA LYS A 76 7.36 26.06 12.54
C LYS A 76 7.91 25.99 11.12
N GLU A 77 7.67 24.88 10.42
CA GLU A 77 7.80 24.92 8.96
C GLU A 77 6.89 26.03 8.49
N SER A 78 7.44 26.95 7.70
CA SER A 78 6.69 28.06 7.13
C SER A 78 5.51 27.47 6.34
N GLN A 79 4.31 27.71 6.81
CA GLN A 79 3.12 27.43 6.02
C GLN A 79 3.27 28.20 4.72
N THR A 80 3.26 27.51 3.60
CA THR A 80 3.19 28.12 2.27
C THR A 80 2.01 29.10 2.26
N PRO A 81 2.12 30.30 1.68
CA PRO A 81 1.03 31.26 1.64
C PRO A 81 -0.23 30.58 1.11
N LEU A 82 -1.35 30.82 1.79
CA LEU A 82 -2.68 30.37 1.37
C LEU A 82 -2.90 30.80 -0.08
N GLN A 83 -2.92 29.82 -1.00
CA GLN A 83 -3.51 30.04 -2.32
C GLN A 83 -5.02 30.17 -2.13
N ASP A 84 -5.66 31.00 -2.96
CA ASP A 84 -7.12 31.14 -2.92
C ASP A 84 -7.78 29.75 -2.95
N LEU A 85 -8.74 29.55 -2.05
CA LEU A 85 -9.50 28.31 -1.96
C LEU A 85 -10.24 28.09 -3.28
N VAL A 86 -9.96 26.97 -3.95
CA VAL A 86 -10.55 26.64 -5.25
C VAL A 86 -11.75 25.73 -5.03
N ASP A 87 -12.88 26.08 -5.58
CA ASP A 87 -14.04 25.19 -5.64
C ASP A 87 -13.95 24.32 -6.90
N LEU A 88 -13.72 23.00 -6.72
CA LEU A 88 -13.77 22.02 -7.79
C LEU A 88 -15.12 21.29 -7.72
N PRO A 89 -16.07 21.61 -8.61
CA PRO A 89 -17.36 20.92 -8.59
C PRO A 89 -17.15 19.42 -8.88
N PRO A 90 -17.87 18.53 -8.16
CA PRO A 90 -17.79 17.11 -8.42
C PRO A 90 -18.44 16.80 -9.77
N THR A 91 -17.92 15.81 -10.50
CA THR A 91 -18.61 15.24 -11.66
C THR A 91 -19.94 14.62 -11.22
N GLN A 92 -20.85 14.40 -12.15
CA GLN A 92 -22.15 13.78 -11.86
C GLN A 92 -21.99 12.46 -11.08
N GLN A 93 -21.07 11.60 -11.49
CA GLN A 93 -20.84 10.31 -10.83
C GLN A 93 -20.24 10.48 -9.41
N GLN A 94 -19.36 11.46 -9.23
CA GLN A 94 -18.80 11.78 -7.92
C GLN A 94 -19.88 12.35 -6.98
N ALA A 95 -20.75 13.24 -7.49
CA ALA A 95 -21.87 13.78 -6.73
C ALA A 95 -22.84 12.68 -6.28
N GLN A 96 -23.18 11.75 -7.16
CA GLN A 96 -24.00 10.58 -6.85
C GLN A 96 -23.33 9.70 -5.79
N ALA A 97 -22.02 9.49 -5.87
CA ALA A 97 -21.27 8.72 -4.87
C ALA A 97 -21.28 9.40 -3.48
N ILE A 98 -21.07 10.72 -3.43
CA ILE A 98 -21.14 11.51 -2.20
C ILE A 98 -22.53 11.39 -1.57
N GLN A 99 -23.58 11.60 -2.38
CA GLN A 99 -24.95 11.49 -1.94
C GLN A 99 -25.27 10.07 -1.43
N ALA A 100 -24.86 9.04 -2.14
CA ALA A 100 -25.05 7.64 -1.73
C ALA A 100 -24.40 7.35 -0.37
N ILE A 101 -23.17 7.85 -0.14
CA ILE A 101 -22.46 7.68 1.13
C ILE A 101 -23.20 8.41 2.27
N LEU A 102 -23.60 9.66 2.06
CA LEU A 102 -24.24 10.49 3.08
C LEU A 102 -25.70 10.10 3.37
N SER A 103 -26.38 9.40 2.46
CA SER A 103 -27.76 8.93 2.65
C SER A 103 -27.87 7.78 3.66
N HIS A 104 -26.77 7.08 3.93
CA HIS A 104 -26.71 6.03 4.94
C HIS A 104 -26.31 6.61 6.31
N LYS A 105 -26.69 5.92 7.38
CA LYS A 105 -26.10 6.19 8.70
C LYS A 105 -24.57 5.97 8.63
N PRO A 106 -23.79 6.71 9.46
CA PRO A 106 -22.34 6.51 9.50
C PRO A 106 -21.96 5.03 9.63
N THR A 107 -21.27 4.51 8.63
CA THR A 107 -20.84 3.12 8.50
C THR A 107 -19.57 3.02 7.66
N THR A 108 -18.99 1.83 7.62
CA THR A 108 -17.90 1.54 6.68
C THR A 108 -18.47 1.36 5.28
N THR A 109 -17.88 2.04 4.30
CA THR A 109 -18.25 1.99 2.88
C THR A 109 -16.99 1.78 2.03
N ILE A 110 -17.07 0.91 1.03
CA ILE A 110 -16.00 0.76 0.03
C ILE A 110 -16.28 1.69 -1.15
N LEU A 111 -15.33 2.57 -1.47
CA LEU A 111 -15.34 3.38 -2.68
C LEU A 111 -14.44 2.74 -3.73
N HIS A 112 -15.02 1.94 -4.61
CA HIS A 112 -14.32 1.30 -5.72
C HIS A 112 -14.35 2.21 -6.94
N GLY A 113 -13.25 2.90 -7.22
CA GLY A 113 -13.18 3.82 -8.36
C GLY A 113 -11.98 3.53 -9.25
N VAL A 114 -12.21 3.44 -10.57
CA VAL A 114 -11.13 3.26 -11.54
C VAL A 114 -10.02 4.29 -11.36
N THR A 115 -8.82 3.99 -11.85
CA THR A 115 -7.70 4.94 -11.79
C THR A 115 -8.09 6.23 -12.52
N GLY A 116 -7.87 7.39 -11.89
CA GLY A 116 -8.27 8.68 -12.45
C GLY A 116 -9.75 9.04 -12.30
N SER A 117 -10.56 8.26 -11.58
CA SER A 117 -11.98 8.58 -11.32
C SER A 117 -12.20 9.77 -10.38
N GLY A 118 -11.13 10.29 -9.77
CA GLY A 118 -11.20 11.41 -8.83
C GLY A 118 -11.74 11.00 -7.44
N LYS A 119 -11.40 9.85 -6.92
CA LYS A 119 -11.70 9.43 -5.53
C LYS A 119 -11.34 10.52 -4.52
N THR A 120 -10.18 11.16 -4.69
CA THR A 120 -9.71 12.24 -3.83
C THR A 120 -10.70 13.42 -3.78
N THR A 121 -11.33 13.76 -4.89
CA THR A 121 -12.39 14.79 -4.93
C THR A 121 -13.58 14.38 -4.06
N VAL A 122 -14.01 13.11 -4.12
CA VAL A 122 -15.07 12.59 -3.24
C VAL A 122 -14.67 12.74 -1.77
N TYR A 123 -13.43 12.38 -1.40
CA TYR A 123 -12.92 12.53 -0.03
C TYR A 123 -12.96 13.99 0.43
N MET A 124 -12.54 14.93 -0.42
CA MET A 124 -12.54 16.35 -0.09
C MET A 124 -13.96 16.90 0.13
N HIS A 125 -14.91 16.50 -0.69
CA HIS A 125 -16.30 16.92 -0.48
C HIS A 125 -16.91 16.32 0.78
N LEU A 126 -16.67 15.05 1.08
CA LEU A 126 -17.08 14.43 2.34
C LEU A 126 -16.43 15.11 3.55
N ALA A 127 -15.14 15.43 3.47
CA ALA A 127 -14.42 16.13 4.53
C ALA A 127 -14.95 17.55 4.75
N ARG A 128 -15.31 18.27 3.67
CA ARG A 128 -15.95 19.61 3.75
C ARG A 128 -17.31 19.53 4.43
N GLU A 129 -18.11 18.53 4.08
CA GLU A 129 -19.40 18.29 4.75
C GLU A 129 -19.23 18.04 6.25
N MET A 130 -18.24 17.24 6.63
CA MET A 130 -17.94 17.01 8.06
C MET A 130 -17.44 18.28 8.74
N GLN A 131 -16.61 19.07 8.09
CA GLN A 131 -16.13 20.35 8.63
C GLN A 131 -17.28 21.33 8.90
N GLN A 132 -18.27 21.42 7.99
CA GLN A 132 -19.47 22.24 8.17
C GLN A 132 -20.31 21.78 9.36
N GLN A 133 -20.27 20.49 9.69
CA GLN A 133 -20.93 19.93 10.88
C GLN A 133 -20.08 20.05 12.16
N GLY A 134 -18.94 20.76 12.13
CA GLY A 134 -18.04 20.91 13.25
C GLY A 134 -17.24 19.62 13.58
N LYS A 135 -17.04 18.73 12.62
CA LYS A 135 -16.36 17.45 12.80
C LYS A 135 -15.05 17.37 12.02
N SER A 136 -14.08 16.71 12.63
CA SER A 136 -12.76 16.48 12.05
C SER A 136 -12.73 15.27 11.11
N THR A 137 -11.71 15.23 10.26
CA THR A 137 -11.48 14.14 9.30
C THR A 137 -10.06 13.60 9.42
N ILE A 138 -9.91 12.27 9.39
CA ILE A 138 -8.63 11.58 9.26
C ILE A 138 -8.57 10.93 7.87
N ILE A 139 -7.49 11.21 7.12
CA ILE A 139 -7.22 10.62 5.81
C ILE A 139 -5.93 9.82 5.93
N LEU A 140 -6.06 8.51 5.91
CA LEU A 140 -4.93 7.60 5.90
C LEU A 140 -4.51 7.31 4.47
N VAL A 141 -3.22 7.49 4.20
CA VAL A 141 -2.60 7.19 2.92
C VAL A 141 -1.38 6.30 3.14
N PRO A 142 -0.98 5.45 2.18
CA PRO A 142 0.30 4.77 2.25
C PRO A 142 1.44 5.79 2.36
N GLU A 143 2.47 5.51 3.18
CA GLU A 143 3.58 6.46 3.38
C GLU A 143 4.22 6.94 2.07
N ILE A 144 4.32 6.03 1.09
CA ILE A 144 4.87 6.30 -0.23
C ILE A 144 4.01 7.25 -1.10
N THR A 145 2.75 7.44 -0.75
CA THR A 145 1.82 8.35 -1.46
C THR A 145 1.60 9.67 -0.73
N LEU A 146 2.13 9.80 0.49
CA LEU A 146 2.08 11.04 1.27
C LEU A 146 3.10 12.05 0.70
N THR A 147 2.79 12.58 -0.47
CA THR A 147 3.63 13.54 -1.17
C THR A 147 3.22 14.98 -0.88
N ALA A 148 4.16 15.93 -1.07
CA ALA A 148 3.85 17.35 -0.98
C ALA A 148 2.70 17.76 -1.90
N GLN A 149 2.55 17.10 -3.06
CA GLN A 149 1.44 17.34 -3.99
C GLN A 149 0.08 16.99 -3.41
N LEU A 150 -0.05 15.84 -2.73
CA LEU A 150 -1.30 15.44 -2.09
C LEU A 150 -1.68 16.49 -1.03
N VAL A 151 -0.72 16.87 -0.18
CA VAL A 151 -0.93 17.89 0.85
C VAL A 151 -1.31 19.24 0.22
N ALA A 152 -0.58 19.70 -0.80
CA ALA A 152 -0.88 20.94 -1.52
C ALA A 152 -2.26 20.92 -2.18
N HIS A 153 -2.70 19.74 -2.66
CA HIS A 153 -4.03 19.58 -3.23
C HIS A 153 -5.13 19.80 -2.17
N PHE A 154 -4.95 19.27 -0.96
CA PHE A 154 -5.89 19.52 0.15
C PHE A 154 -5.81 20.96 0.67
N GLN A 155 -4.62 21.58 0.68
CA GLN A 155 -4.43 22.97 1.12
C GLN A 155 -5.21 24.00 0.27
N ARG A 156 -5.61 23.63 -0.94
CA ARG A 156 -6.51 24.45 -1.77
C ARG A 156 -7.95 24.46 -1.27
N PHE A 157 -8.34 23.51 -0.41
CA PHE A 157 -9.71 23.35 0.08
C PHE A 157 -9.86 23.60 1.56
N PHE A 158 -8.80 23.42 2.33
CA PHE A 158 -8.83 23.45 3.78
C PHE A 158 -7.70 24.30 4.32
N THR A 159 -8.03 25.15 5.30
CA THR A 159 -7.06 26.05 5.95
C THR A 159 -6.30 25.35 7.08
N HIS A 160 -6.92 24.39 7.76
CA HIS A 160 -6.34 23.72 8.92
C HIS A 160 -6.06 22.25 8.63
N ILE A 161 -4.87 21.98 8.09
CA ILE A 161 -4.39 20.64 7.76
C ILE A 161 -3.21 20.29 8.64
N ILE A 162 -3.26 19.10 9.23
CA ILE A 162 -2.19 18.50 10.01
C ILE A 162 -1.66 17.29 9.26
N VAL A 163 -0.35 17.27 8.99
CA VAL A 163 0.32 16.14 8.31
C VAL A 163 1.08 15.31 9.34
N SER A 164 0.90 13.98 9.30
CA SER A 164 1.58 13.03 10.19
C SER A 164 2.24 11.89 9.42
N HIS A 165 3.57 11.75 9.54
CA HIS A 165 4.36 10.72 8.85
C HIS A 165 5.48 10.16 9.70
N SER A 166 6.07 9.02 9.29
CA SER A 166 7.07 8.29 10.06
C SER A 166 8.38 9.03 10.25
N GLN A 167 8.75 9.92 9.34
CA GLN A 167 10.02 10.68 9.36
C GLN A 167 10.01 11.87 10.32
N GLN A 168 8.86 12.22 10.88
CA GLN A 168 8.79 13.28 11.87
C GLN A 168 9.62 12.94 13.10
N THR A 169 10.37 13.93 13.57
CA THR A 169 11.10 13.83 14.82
C THR A 169 10.14 13.62 16.00
N GLU A 170 10.62 13.08 17.09
CA GLU A 170 9.79 12.94 18.29
C GLU A 170 9.24 14.30 18.78
N ALA A 171 9.98 15.39 18.59
CA ALA A 171 9.51 16.74 18.97
C ALA A 171 8.33 17.18 18.11
N GLU A 172 8.36 16.95 16.81
CA GLU A 172 7.25 17.24 15.90
C GLU A 172 6.03 16.39 16.20
N ARG A 173 6.21 15.09 16.47
CA ARG A 173 5.09 14.20 16.90
C ARG A 173 4.44 14.68 18.18
N HIS A 174 5.23 15.17 19.18
CA HIS A 174 4.68 15.74 20.41
C HIS A 174 3.91 17.03 20.13
N ARG A 175 4.43 17.88 19.24
CA ARG A 175 3.73 19.11 18.85
C ARG A 175 2.40 18.81 18.20
N ILE A 176 2.39 17.93 17.19
CA ILE A 176 1.18 17.51 16.48
C ILE A 176 0.17 16.89 17.43
N PHE A 177 0.61 16.00 18.31
CA PHE A 177 -0.27 15.38 19.30
C PHE A 177 -0.98 16.42 20.17
N ARG A 178 -0.23 17.39 20.70
CA ARG A 178 -0.78 18.47 21.53
C ARG A 178 -1.67 19.42 20.74
N GLU A 179 -1.30 19.74 19.52
CA GLU A 179 -2.08 20.58 18.61
C GLU A 179 -3.44 19.95 18.32
N VAL A 180 -3.49 18.67 17.98
CA VAL A 180 -4.75 17.92 17.77
C VAL A 180 -5.56 17.84 19.05
N GLN A 181 -4.92 17.54 20.19
CA GLN A 181 -5.58 17.40 21.48
C GLN A 181 -6.21 18.73 21.97
N ALA A 182 -5.55 19.85 21.68
CA ALA A 182 -6.01 21.19 22.08
C ALA A 182 -6.96 21.84 21.07
N SER A 183 -7.14 21.24 19.89
CA SER A 183 -7.98 21.85 18.85
C SER A 183 -9.46 21.82 19.25
N THR A 184 -10.07 22.99 19.24
CA THR A 184 -11.52 23.17 19.42
C THR A 184 -12.25 23.25 18.09
N GLU A 185 -11.54 23.48 16.98
CA GLU A 185 -12.06 23.55 15.63
C GLU A 185 -11.81 22.26 14.87
N PRO A 186 -12.63 21.95 13.85
CA PRO A 186 -12.42 20.80 12.99
C PRO A 186 -11.07 20.83 12.29
N VAL A 187 -10.36 19.72 12.34
CA VAL A 187 -9.06 19.55 11.70
C VAL A 187 -9.11 18.47 10.62
N ILE A 188 -8.34 18.67 9.55
CA ILE A 188 -8.09 17.64 8.53
C ILE A 188 -6.71 17.05 8.80
N ILE A 189 -6.66 15.78 9.14
CA ILE A 189 -5.41 15.06 9.39
C ILE A 189 -5.12 14.18 8.19
N ILE A 190 -3.96 14.35 7.59
CA ILE A 190 -3.47 13.49 6.50
C ILE A 190 -2.22 12.77 7.00
N GLY A 191 -2.21 11.46 6.91
CA GLY A 191 -1.04 10.75 7.38
C GLY A 191 -1.01 9.25 7.07
N ALA A 192 0.08 8.63 7.50
CA ALA A 192 0.24 7.20 7.45
C ALA A 192 -0.62 6.52 8.55
N ARG A 193 -0.56 5.19 8.59
CA ARG A 193 -1.29 4.35 9.54
C ARG A 193 -1.32 4.87 10.99
N SER A 194 -0.21 5.45 11.48
CA SER A 194 -0.10 5.95 12.85
C SER A 194 -0.98 7.18 13.13
N ALA A 195 -1.37 7.93 12.11
CA ALA A 195 -2.24 9.10 12.25
C ALA A 195 -3.64 8.73 12.79
N LEU A 196 -4.05 7.46 12.65
CA LEU A 196 -5.31 6.94 13.16
C LEU A 196 -5.46 7.12 14.69
N PHE A 197 -4.36 7.13 15.43
CA PHE A 197 -4.37 7.20 16.88
C PHE A 197 -4.12 8.61 17.44
N LEU A 198 -4.17 9.64 16.62
CA LEU A 198 -4.15 11.03 17.10
C LEU A 198 -5.44 11.34 17.89
N PRO A 199 -5.35 12.14 18.97
CA PRO A 199 -6.44 12.33 19.92
C PRO A 199 -7.51 13.31 19.42
N VAL A 200 -8.18 12.96 18.33
CA VAL A 200 -9.28 13.74 17.75
C VAL A 200 -10.53 13.60 18.60
N ALA A 201 -11.05 14.70 19.12
CA ALA A 201 -12.20 14.67 20.00
C ALA A 201 -13.53 14.47 19.25
N ASN A 202 -13.73 15.18 18.15
CA ASN A 202 -14.96 15.17 17.37
C ASN A 202 -14.69 14.67 15.93
N LEU A 203 -14.62 13.36 15.78
CA LEU A 203 -14.32 12.71 14.50
C LEU A 203 -15.62 12.43 13.72
N GLY A 204 -15.69 12.87 12.45
CA GLY A 204 -16.84 12.66 11.56
C GLY A 204 -16.54 11.72 10.38
N LEU A 205 -15.27 11.63 9.98
CA LEU A 205 -14.88 10.84 8.80
C LEU A 205 -13.48 10.25 8.96
N ILE A 206 -13.35 8.97 8.63
CA ILE A 206 -12.06 8.34 8.36
C ILE A 206 -12.04 7.89 6.90
N VAL A 207 -11.02 8.28 6.17
CA VAL A 207 -10.74 7.78 4.81
C VAL A 207 -9.48 6.95 4.85
N VAL A 208 -9.48 5.80 4.20
CA VAL A 208 -8.28 5.00 3.94
C VAL A 208 -8.12 4.87 2.43
N ASP A 209 -7.24 5.68 1.87
CA ASP A 209 -6.98 5.66 0.44
C ASP A 209 -6.00 4.55 0.07
N GLU A 210 -6.18 3.96 -1.12
CA GLU A 210 -5.42 2.79 -1.60
C GLU A 210 -5.37 1.67 -0.54
N PHE A 211 -6.53 1.36 0.07
CA PHE A 211 -6.63 0.45 1.21
C PHE A 211 -6.15 -1.00 0.95
N HIS A 212 -5.93 -1.36 -0.31
CA HIS A 212 -5.31 -2.62 -0.71
C HIS A 212 -3.81 -2.71 -0.35
N GLU A 213 -3.20 -1.60 0.11
CA GLU A 213 -1.78 -1.56 0.40
C GLU A 213 -1.39 -2.37 1.64
N PRO A 214 -0.39 -3.25 1.54
CA PRO A 214 0.06 -4.06 2.68
C PRO A 214 0.55 -3.22 3.86
N SER A 215 0.99 -1.97 3.64
CA SER A 215 1.48 -1.06 4.68
C SER A 215 0.45 -0.73 5.76
N PHE A 216 -0.85 -0.95 5.51
CA PHE A 216 -1.90 -0.79 6.50
C PHE A 216 -1.96 -1.96 7.52
N LYS A 217 -1.23 -3.05 7.30
CA LYS A 217 -0.99 -4.09 8.30
C LYS A 217 0.31 -3.82 9.04
N GLN A 218 0.28 -3.74 10.37
CA GLN A 218 1.48 -3.61 11.20
C GLN A 218 2.14 -4.97 11.41
N GLU A 219 3.45 -5.05 11.15
CA GLU A 219 4.23 -6.28 11.32
C GLU A 219 4.79 -6.45 12.73
N SER A 220 5.04 -5.35 13.45
CA SER A 220 5.48 -5.36 14.84
C SER A 220 4.29 -5.35 15.83
N MET A 221 4.54 -5.72 17.08
CA MET A 221 3.51 -5.73 18.13
C MET A 221 3.02 -4.30 18.47
N PRO A 222 1.70 -4.14 18.61
CA PRO A 222 0.61 -5.06 18.27
C PRO A 222 0.43 -5.17 16.74
N ARG A 223 0.25 -6.39 16.24
CA ARG A 223 0.17 -6.68 14.78
C ARG A 223 -1.23 -6.39 14.23
N TYR A 224 -1.69 -5.16 14.32
CA TYR A 224 -3.05 -4.77 13.92
C TYR A 224 -3.17 -4.42 12.43
N SER A 225 -4.38 -4.54 11.90
CA SER A 225 -4.80 -3.95 10.62
C SER A 225 -5.40 -2.56 10.87
N ALA A 226 -4.85 -1.54 10.20
CA ALA A 226 -5.39 -0.19 10.29
C ALA A 226 -6.83 -0.10 9.73
N LEU A 227 -7.18 -0.94 8.76
CA LEU A 227 -8.54 -1.00 8.20
C LEU A 227 -9.56 -1.38 9.26
N ARG A 228 -9.27 -2.47 10.00
CA ARG A 228 -10.14 -2.92 11.09
C ARG A 228 -10.19 -1.91 12.23
N ALA A 229 -9.02 -1.37 12.63
CA ALA A 229 -8.94 -0.34 13.67
C ALA A 229 -9.71 0.94 13.27
N ALA A 230 -9.61 1.37 12.00
CA ALA A 230 -10.35 2.52 11.48
C ALA A 230 -11.87 2.29 11.52
N SER A 231 -12.35 1.11 11.12
CA SER A 231 -13.78 0.78 11.19
C SER A 231 -14.30 0.77 12.63
N VAL A 232 -13.51 0.26 13.59
CA VAL A 232 -13.88 0.24 15.01
C VAL A 232 -13.90 1.66 15.58
N LEU A 233 -12.84 2.44 15.34
CA LEU A 233 -12.75 3.82 15.80
C LEU A 233 -13.88 4.69 15.22
N ALA A 234 -14.16 4.56 13.92
CA ALA A 234 -15.25 5.27 13.27
C ALA A 234 -16.60 4.92 13.92
N ARG A 235 -16.86 3.64 14.19
CA ARG A 235 -18.08 3.19 14.87
C ARG A 235 -18.22 3.82 16.26
N SER A 236 -17.14 3.84 17.04
CA SER A 236 -17.14 4.43 18.39
C SER A 236 -17.36 5.95 18.38
N HIS A 237 -17.00 6.63 17.29
CA HIS A 237 -17.25 8.06 17.08
C HIS A 237 -18.57 8.36 16.34
N HIS A 238 -19.33 7.37 15.91
CA HIS A 238 -20.44 7.54 14.97
C HIS A 238 -20.01 8.30 13.70
N ALA A 239 -18.84 7.98 13.17
CA ALA A 239 -18.21 8.59 12.00
C ALA A 239 -18.33 7.69 10.77
N TYR A 240 -18.29 8.28 9.59
CA TYR A 240 -18.15 7.55 8.33
C TYR A 240 -16.74 6.97 8.20
N CYS A 241 -16.63 5.77 7.63
CA CYS A 241 -15.34 5.14 7.32
C CYS A 241 -15.33 4.74 5.84
N ILE A 242 -14.45 5.32 5.04
CA ILE A 242 -14.40 5.11 3.60
C ILE A 242 -13.10 4.40 3.23
N PHE A 243 -13.21 3.23 2.60
CA PHE A 243 -12.10 2.49 2.04
C PHE A 243 -12.05 2.68 0.53
N GLY A 244 -11.09 3.47 0.04
CA GLY A 244 -10.97 3.81 -1.37
C GLY A 244 -9.86 3.03 -2.08
N SER A 245 -10.19 2.45 -3.23
CA SER A 245 -9.20 1.78 -4.09
C SER A 245 -9.69 1.69 -5.53
N ALA A 246 -8.74 1.62 -6.47
CA ALA A 246 -9.03 1.23 -7.85
C ALA A 246 -9.03 -0.31 -8.01
N THR A 247 -8.33 -1.00 -7.14
CA THR A 247 -8.14 -2.45 -7.13
C THR A 247 -8.35 -3.00 -5.71
N PRO A 248 -9.60 -2.98 -5.21
CA PRO A 248 -9.91 -3.46 -3.86
C PRO A 248 -9.45 -4.91 -3.66
N PRO A 249 -9.03 -5.30 -2.44
CA PRO A 249 -8.73 -6.70 -2.15
C PRO A 249 -9.93 -7.61 -2.41
N ILE A 250 -9.68 -8.74 -3.06
CA ILE A 250 -10.70 -9.73 -3.43
C ILE A 250 -11.51 -10.19 -2.22
N SER A 251 -10.81 -10.48 -1.11
CA SER A 251 -11.46 -10.92 0.14
C SER A 251 -12.37 -9.83 0.72
N ASP A 252 -11.97 -8.55 0.64
CA ASP A 252 -12.75 -7.46 1.23
C ASP A 252 -14.03 -7.19 0.43
N ILE A 253 -13.98 -7.29 -0.91
CA ILE A 253 -15.19 -7.19 -1.74
C ILE A 253 -16.14 -8.37 -1.47
N TYR A 254 -15.62 -9.60 -1.44
CA TYR A 254 -16.44 -10.78 -1.15
C TYR A 254 -17.12 -10.67 0.23
N ILE A 255 -16.37 -10.27 1.26
CA ILE A 255 -16.93 -10.07 2.60
C ILE A 255 -17.96 -8.93 2.59
N ALA A 256 -17.68 -7.82 1.92
CA ALA A 256 -18.61 -6.70 1.83
C ALA A 256 -19.96 -7.12 1.21
N GLU A 257 -19.93 -7.92 0.15
CA GLU A 257 -21.12 -8.49 -0.49
C GLU A 257 -21.90 -9.42 0.48
N LYS A 258 -21.20 -10.26 1.25
CA LYS A 258 -21.81 -11.20 2.20
C LYS A 258 -22.45 -10.52 3.40
N VAL A 259 -21.84 -9.45 3.92
CA VAL A 259 -22.35 -8.72 5.10
C VAL A 259 -23.08 -7.43 4.73
N HIS A 260 -23.38 -7.22 3.45
CA HIS A 260 -24.09 -6.07 2.90
C HIS A 260 -23.44 -4.71 3.25
N THR A 261 -22.10 -4.68 3.30
CA THR A 261 -21.37 -3.40 3.41
C THR A 261 -21.53 -2.61 2.10
N PRO A 262 -21.90 -1.33 2.14
CA PRO A 262 -22.06 -0.53 0.93
C PRO A 262 -20.80 -0.48 0.07
N VAL A 263 -20.95 -0.76 -1.23
CA VAL A 263 -19.88 -0.63 -2.23
C VAL A 263 -20.33 0.40 -3.26
N VAL A 264 -19.74 1.58 -3.19
CA VAL A 264 -20.02 2.68 -4.13
C VAL A 264 -18.99 2.63 -5.26
N LYS A 265 -19.44 2.66 -6.52
CA LYS A 265 -18.58 2.51 -7.69
C LYS A 265 -18.43 3.82 -8.46
N LEU A 266 -17.17 4.15 -8.84
CA LEU A 266 -16.84 5.19 -9.81
C LEU A 266 -16.24 4.48 -11.04
N THR A 267 -17.05 4.33 -12.07
CA THR A 267 -16.73 3.50 -13.24
C THR A 267 -16.09 4.26 -14.39
N SER A 268 -16.09 5.61 -14.34
CA SER A 268 -15.50 6.48 -15.35
C SER A 268 -14.39 7.35 -14.77
N THR A 269 -13.46 7.76 -15.62
CA THR A 269 -12.43 8.73 -15.27
C THR A 269 -13.06 10.13 -15.09
N ALA A 270 -12.53 10.94 -14.16
CA ALA A 270 -13.01 12.29 -13.90
C ALA A 270 -12.78 13.24 -15.11
N ARG A 271 -11.72 12.99 -15.86
CA ARG A 271 -11.48 13.63 -17.16
C ARG A 271 -11.68 12.60 -18.26
N PRO A 272 -12.51 12.86 -19.26
CA PRO A 272 -12.63 11.97 -20.42
C PRO A 272 -11.26 11.79 -21.07
N LEU A 273 -10.82 10.55 -21.23
CA LEU A 273 -9.60 10.25 -21.98
C LEU A 273 -9.93 10.35 -23.46
N GLN A 274 -9.25 11.21 -24.21
CA GLN A 274 -9.40 11.30 -25.67
C GLN A 274 -8.81 10.05 -26.34
N THR A 275 -7.72 9.49 -25.79
CA THR A 275 -7.08 8.29 -26.31
C THR A 275 -6.79 7.30 -25.17
N LYS A 276 -7.22 6.04 -25.34
CA LYS A 276 -6.82 4.96 -24.45
C LYS A 276 -5.37 4.55 -24.72
N PRO A 277 -4.57 4.23 -23.69
CA PRO A 277 -3.23 3.69 -23.91
C PRO A 277 -3.28 2.41 -24.73
N THR A 278 -2.37 2.29 -25.71
CA THR A 278 -2.18 1.03 -26.41
C THR A 278 -1.35 0.09 -25.57
N THR A 279 -1.85 -1.10 -25.29
CA THR A 279 -1.12 -2.12 -24.52
C THR A 279 -0.58 -3.21 -25.45
N VAL A 280 0.73 -3.47 -25.35
CA VAL A 280 1.43 -4.50 -26.11
C VAL A 280 2.03 -5.50 -25.12
N ILE A 281 1.67 -6.78 -25.26
CA ILE A 281 2.25 -7.87 -24.48
C ILE A 281 3.35 -8.51 -25.34
N VAL A 282 4.55 -8.63 -24.80
CA VAL A 282 5.71 -9.19 -25.47
C VAL A 282 6.17 -10.46 -24.73
N PRO A 283 5.86 -11.65 -25.24
CA PRO A 283 6.29 -12.89 -24.62
C PRO A 283 7.82 -13.08 -24.73
N PHE A 284 8.46 -13.49 -23.64
CA PHE A 284 9.89 -13.84 -23.65
C PHE A 284 10.19 -15.10 -24.46
N SER A 285 9.21 -15.97 -24.68
CA SER A 285 9.32 -17.15 -25.56
C SER A 285 9.54 -16.79 -27.03
N GLU A 286 9.07 -15.63 -27.47
CA GLU A 286 9.26 -15.14 -28.83
C GLU A 286 10.61 -14.41 -28.98
N ARG A 287 11.70 -15.16 -29.18
CA ARG A 287 13.08 -14.63 -29.23
C ARG A 287 13.30 -13.58 -30.31
N THR A 288 12.55 -13.59 -31.38
CA THR A 288 12.57 -12.56 -32.42
C THR A 288 12.27 -11.16 -31.92
N ASN A 289 11.54 -11.03 -30.81
CA ASN A 289 11.26 -9.77 -30.16
C ASN A 289 12.46 -9.22 -29.36
N PHE A 290 13.52 -10.00 -29.15
CA PHE A 290 14.67 -9.69 -28.28
C PHE A 290 16.02 -9.77 -29.01
N THR A 291 16.07 -9.42 -30.28
CA THR A 291 17.30 -9.51 -31.11
C THR A 291 18.40 -8.55 -30.67
N SER A 292 18.01 -7.36 -30.19
CA SER A 292 18.96 -6.32 -29.75
C SER A 292 19.45 -6.52 -28.32
N HIS A 293 18.66 -7.16 -27.46
CA HIS A 293 19.00 -7.36 -26.05
C HIS A 293 18.20 -8.51 -25.42
N PRO A 294 18.80 -9.34 -24.53
CA PRO A 294 18.17 -10.57 -24.03
C PRO A 294 16.94 -10.36 -23.13
N PHE A 295 16.74 -9.16 -22.53
CA PHE A 295 15.59 -8.86 -21.68
C PHE A 295 14.98 -7.47 -21.88
N ILE A 296 15.38 -6.74 -22.91
CA ILE A 296 14.73 -5.49 -23.36
C ILE A 296 14.27 -5.75 -24.79
N SER A 297 12.96 -5.81 -25.00
CA SER A 297 12.40 -6.10 -26.31
C SER A 297 12.68 -4.98 -27.31
N ASN A 298 12.74 -5.34 -28.60
CA ASN A 298 12.90 -4.38 -29.68
C ASN A 298 11.79 -3.32 -29.65
N GLU A 299 10.56 -3.73 -29.36
CA GLU A 299 9.40 -2.86 -29.24
C GLU A 299 9.56 -1.81 -28.13
N LEU A 300 10.05 -2.24 -26.96
CA LEU A 300 10.33 -1.32 -25.85
C LEU A 300 11.49 -0.37 -26.23
N LEU A 301 12.57 -0.90 -26.76
CA LEU A 301 13.73 -0.10 -27.14
C LEU A 301 13.38 0.97 -28.20
N ASN A 302 12.57 0.61 -29.19
CA ASN A 302 12.09 1.55 -30.22
C ASN A 302 11.22 2.66 -29.63
N SER A 303 10.30 2.31 -28.72
CA SER A 303 9.47 3.29 -28.03
C SER A 303 10.29 4.25 -27.16
N LEU A 304 11.32 3.74 -26.46
CA LEU A 304 12.24 4.59 -25.69
C LEU A 304 12.99 5.58 -26.59
N LYS A 305 13.55 5.12 -27.73
CA LYS A 305 14.23 5.98 -28.71
C LYS A 305 13.32 7.07 -29.25
N GLN A 306 12.09 6.71 -29.60
CA GLN A 306 11.10 7.66 -30.10
C GLN A 306 10.76 8.73 -29.05
N ASN A 307 10.58 8.34 -27.80
CA ASN A 307 10.26 9.29 -26.72
C ASN A 307 11.44 10.25 -26.44
N ILE A 308 12.70 9.79 -26.51
CA ILE A 308 13.88 10.64 -26.37
C ILE A 308 13.90 11.70 -27.50
N GLN A 309 13.65 11.29 -28.75
CA GLN A 309 13.59 12.20 -29.90
C GLN A 309 12.48 13.24 -29.76
N GLN A 310 11.33 12.84 -29.20
CA GLN A 310 10.15 13.69 -28.98
C GLN A 310 10.24 14.52 -27.68
N LYS A 311 11.31 14.39 -26.90
CA LYS A 311 11.49 15.03 -25.57
C LYS A 311 10.34 14.69 -24.63
N THR A 312 9.85 13.47 -24.69
CA THR A 312 8.84 12.91 -23.78
C THR A 312 9.47 11.84 -22.88
N GLN A 313 8.75 11.44 -21.84
CA GLN A 313 9.27 10.58 -20.79
C GLN A 313 8.80 9.13 -20.91
N SER A 314 9.63 8.23 -20.44
CA SER A 314 9.33 6.81 -20.30
C SER A 314 9.53 6.35 -18.85
N LEU A 315 8.66 5.47 -18.38
CA LEU A 315 8.77 4.79 -17.10
C LEU A 315 9.08 3.31 -17.33
N ILE A 316 10.18 2.84 -16.81
CA ILE A 316 10.50 1.42 -16.73
C ILE A 316 10.11 0.89 -15.36
N PHE A 317 9.04 0.14 -15.34
CA PHE A 317 8.53 -0.50 -14.13
C PHE A 317 9.13 -1.90 -13.97
N HIS A 318 9.69 -2.16 -12.78
CA HIS A 318 10.20 -3.48 -12.43
C HIS A 318 9.91 -3.79 -10.96
N ASN A 319 9.20 -4.88 -10.69
CA ASN A 319 8.87 -5.28 -9.32
C ASN A 319 10.03 -6.04 -8.66
N ARG A 320 10.89 -5.32 -7.91
CA ARG A 320 12.04 -5.92 -7.20
C ARG A 320 11.64 -6.90 -6.09
N ARG A 321 10.48 -6.70 -5.43
CA ARG A 321 10.07 -7.53 -4.30
C ARG A 321 9.64 -8.95 -4.68
N GLY A 322 9.55 -9.26 -5.96
CA GLY A 322 9.29 -10.61 -6.50
C GLY A 322 10.54 -11.33 -7.01
N SER A 323 11.75 -10.86 -6.71
CA SER A 323 13.01 -11.45 -7.17
C SER A 323 13.49 -12.67 -6.35
N ALA A 324 12.59 -13.41 -5.67
CA ALA A 324 12.86 -14.80 -5.41
C ALA A 324 13.14 -15.49 -6.76
N PRO A 325 14.17 -16.32 -6.87
CA PRO A 325 14.50 -16.94 -8.16
C PRO A 325 13.32 -17.77 -8.64
N LEU A 326 12.63 -17.23 -9.64
CA LEU A 326 11.51 -17.89 -10.30
C LEU A 326 12.07 -19.09 -11.05
N THR A 327 11.54 -20.28 -10.79
CA THR A 327 11.86 -21.49 -11.55
C THR A 327 10.85 -21.65 -12.65
N ILE A 328 11.25 -21.25 -13.86
CA ILE A 328 10.38 -21.26 -15.06
C ILE A 328 11.10 -21.86 -16.27
N CYS A 329 10.33 -22.38 -17.18
CA CYS A 329 10.81 -22.71 -18.52
C CYS A 329 10.83 -21.46 -19.40
N GLN A 330 11.95 -21.19 -20.06
CA GLN A 330 12.07 -20.04 -20.97
C GLN A 330 11.27 -20.22 -22.27
N GLU A 331 11.03 -21.46 -22.68
CA GLU A 331 10.35 -21.74 -23.94
C GLU A 331 8.82 -21.64 -23.82
N CYS A 332 8.20 -22.30 -22.82
CA CYS A 332 6.75 -22.37 -22.72
C CYS A 332 6.15 -21.60 -21.54
N GLY A 333 6.98 -20.98 -20.69
CA GLY A 333 6.50 -20.26 -19.51
C GLY A 333 6.05 -21.18 -18.34
N TRP A 334 6.25 -22.51 -18.44
CA TRP A 334 5.96 -23.41 -17.32
C TRP A 334 6.64 -22.91 -16.03
N GLN A 335 5.88 -22.93 -14.94
CA GLN A 335 6.37 -22.55 -13.63
C GLN A 335 6.28 -23.74 -12.67
N ALA A 336 7.30 -23.89 -11.81
CA ALA A 336 7.29 -24.90 -10.76
C ALA A 336 6.27 -24.54 -9.68
N LEU A 337 5.15 -25.24 -9.64
CA LEU A 337 4.07 -25.09 -8.64
C LEU A 337 4.03 -26.28 -7.69
N CYS A 338 3.63 -26.02 -6.45
CA CYS A 338 3.36 -27.05 -5.46
C CYS A 338 2.11 -27.86 -5.87
N PRO A 339 2.18 -29.21 -5.90
CA PRO A 339 1.03 -30.03 -6.28
C PRO A 339 -0.11 -30.02 -5.23
N HIS A 340 0.19 -29.62 -4.00
CA HIS A 340 -0.81 -29.57 -2.91
C HIS A 340 -1.45 -28.19 -2.74
N CYS A 341 -0.65 -27.11 -2.85
CA CYS A 341 -1.11 -25.74 -2.57
C CYS A 341 -1.26 -24.91 -3.84
N HIS A 342 -0.80 -25.40 -4.99
CA HIS A 342 -0.75 -24.68 -6.26
C HIS A 342 -0.01 -23.33 -6.19
N LEU A 343 0.83 -23.14 -5.16
CA LEU A 343 1.69 -21.98 -5.02
C LEU A 343 3.06 -22.21 -5.65
N PRO A 344 3.75 -21.15 -6.09
CA PRO A 344 5.12 -21.26 -6.60
C PRO A 344 6.06 -21.89 -5.60
N LEU A 345 6.92 -22.77 -6.10
CA LEU A 345 8.00 -23.37 -5.32
C LEU A 345 9.21 -22.43 -5.32
N THR A 346 9.85 -22.29 -4.17
CA THR A 346 11.06 -21.48 -4.00
C THR A 346 12.30 -22.35 -4.11
N LEU A 347 13.28 -21.91 -4.90
CA LEU A 347 14.59 -22.60 -5.00
C LEU A 347 15.44 -22.31 -3.75
N HIS A 348 15.82 -23.37 -3.06
CA HIS A 348 16.86 -23.36 -2.04
C HIS A 348 18.19 -23.77 -2.67
N THR A 349 19.09 -22.81 -2.85
CA THR A 349 20.36 -23.02 -3.56
C THR A 349 21.37 -23.87 -2.78
N ASP A 350 21.28 -23.89 -1.46
CA ASP A 350 22.08 -24.69 -0.52
C ASP A 350 21.77 -26.19 -0.61
N THR A 351 20.48 -26.53 -0.76
CA THR A 351 20.02 -27.91 -0.88
C THR A 351 19.73 -28.36 -2.30
N HIS A 352 19.77 -27.44 -3.29
CA HIS A 352 19.38 -27.66 -4.68
C HIS A 352 17.98 -28.26 -4.84
N GLN A 353 17.04 -27.80 -4.01
CA GLN A 353 15.66 -28.26 -3.98
C GLN A 353 14.67 -27.10 -4.16
N LEU A 354 13.52 -27.44 -4.70
CA LEU A 354 12.35 -26.58 -4.74
C LEU A 354 11.46 -26.89 -3.54
N VAL A 355 11.14 -25.87 -2.75
CA VAL A 355 10.38 -26.01 -1.48
C VAL A 355 9.13 -25.15 -1.51
N CYS A 356 8.01 -25.72 -1.07
CA CYS A 356 6.79 -24.99 -0.79
C CYS A 356 6.83 -24.45 0.65
N HIS A 357 6.87 -23.14 0.82
CA HIS A 357 6.89 -22.52 2.15
C HIS A 357 5.53 -22.55 2.88
N LEU A 358 4.46 -23.02 2.24
CA LEU A 358 3.16 -23.16 2.89
C LEU A 358 2.98 -24.56 3.52
N CYS A 359 3.20 -25.62 2.74
CA CYS A 359 2.95 -27.00 3.19
C CYS A 359 4.20 -27.83 3.41
N GLY A 360 5.40 -27.27 3.15
CA GLY A 360 6.66 -27.99 3.32
C GLY A 360 6.99 -29.00 2.21
N PHE A 361 6.18 -29.11 1.15
CA PHE A 361 6.49 -30.01 0.03
C PHE A 361 7.84 -29.66 -0.59
N THR A 362 8.65 -30.68 -0.87
CA THR A 362 9.97 -30.53 -1.47
C THR A 362 10.08 -31.39 -2.72
N THR A 363 10.76 -30.90 -3.76
CA THR A 363 11.08 -31.66 -4.97
C THR A 363 12.43 -31.23 -5.54
N LYS A 364 13.01 -32.07 -6.38
CA LYS A 364 14.25 -31.73 -7.11
C LYS A 364 13.93 -30.76 -8.24
N ILE A 365 14.93 -29.99 -8.64
CA ILE A 365 14.86 -29.18 -9.86
C ILE A 365 14.75 -30.12 -11.06
N PRO A 366 13.75 -29.99 -11.94
CA PRO A 366 13.66 -30.82 -13.12
C PRO A 366 14.78 -30.48 -14.10
N TYR A 367 15.37 -31.50 -14.73
CA TYR A 367 16.42 -31.33 -15.76
C TYR A 367 15.86 -30.81 -17.08
N SER A 368 14.60 -31.09 -17.35
CA SER A 368 13.88 -30.61 -18.53
C SER A 368 12.46 -30.17 -18.12
N CYS A 369 11.88 -29.30 -18.92
CA CYS A 369 10.54 -28.78 -18.66
C CYS A 369 9.51 -29.92 -18.71
N PRO A 370 8.71 -30.11 -17.65
CA PRO A 370 7.67 -31.15 -17.63
C PRO A 370 6.58 -30.95 -18.69
N THR A 371 6.42 -29.73 -19.20
CA THR A 371 5.36 -29.38 -20.16
C THR A 371 5.83 -29.50 -21.62
N CYS A 372 6.99 -28.95 -21.97
CA CYS A 372 7.45 -28.90 -23.36
C CYS A 372 8.75 -29.69 -23.62
N GLY A 373 9.35 -30.29 -22.59
CA GLY A 373 10.60 -31.06 -22.72
C GLY A 373 11.88 -30.26 -22.90
N ALA A 374 11.80 -28.93 -23.01
CA ALA A 374 12.97 -28.06 -23.17
C ALA A 374 13.91 -28.11 -21.95
N ALA A 375 15.22 -28.05 -22.18
CA ALA A 375 16.22 -28.07 -21.11
C ALA A 375 16.42 -26.69 -20.44
N GLU A 376 15.84 -25.63 -20.98
CA GLU A 376 16.03 -24.25 -20.54
C GLU A 376 15.16 -23.87 -19.34
N ILE A 377 15.45 -24.45 -18.19
CA ILE A 377 14.85 -24.03 -16.92
C ILE A 377 15.77 -22.99 -16.27
N VAL A 378 15.22 -21.82 -15.96
CA VAL A 378 15.99 -20.70 -15.40
C VAL A 378 15.52 -20.34 -14.01
N HIS A 379 16.48 -19.88 -13.21
CA HIS A 379 16.31 -19.41 -11.83
C HIS A 379 16.83 -17.97 -11.74
N LYS A 380 16.23 -17.01 -12.44
CA LYS A 380 16.80 -15.65 -12.53
C LYS A 380 15.79 -14.56 -12.21
N GLY A 381 16.23 -13.61 -11.38
CA GLY A 381 15.63 -12.28 -11.25
C GLY A 381 16.51 -11.23 -11.94
N ILE A 382 15.91 -10.26 -12.63
CA ILE A 382 16.59 -9.09 -13.19
C ILE A 382 16.56 -7.99 -12.13
N GLY A 383 17.70 -7.38 -11.76
CA GLY A 383 17.74 -6.28 -10.81
C GLY A 383 17.64 -4.91 -11.48
N THR A 384 17.06 -3.92 -10.82
CA THR A 384 16.94 -2.52 -11.33
C THR A 384 18.27 -1.88 -11.67
N LYS A 385 19.36 -2.18 -10.92
CA LYS A 385 20.72 -1.72 -11.23
C LYS A 385 21.22 -2.24 -12.58
N ARG A 386 20.90 -3.50 -12.91
CA ARG A 386 21.27 -4.09 -14.19
C ARG A 386 20.47 -3.46 -15.33
N ILE A 387 19.18 -3.22 -15.12
CA ILE A 387 18.33 -2.51 -16.11
C ILE A 387 18.90 -1.12 -16.41
N GLU A 388 19.28 -0.38 -15.36
CA GLU A 388 19.89 0.96 -15.50
C GLU A 388 21.18 0.93 -16.30
N ALA A 389 22.10 0.01 -15.97
CA ALA A 389 23.38 -0.12 -16.67
C ALA A 389 23.19 -0.45 -18.15
N GLU A 390 22.27 -1.38 -18.47
CA GLU A 390 22.02 -1.77 -19.85
C GLU A 390 21.32 -0.67 -20.65
N LEU A 391 20.38 0.07 -20.05
CA LEU A 391 19.74 1.21 -20.72
C LEU A 391 20.73 2.34 -21.01
N LYS A 392 21.64 2.67 -20.08
CA LYS A 392 22.71 3.65 -20.30
C LYS A 392 23.68 3.21 -21.41
N ARG A 393 23.91 1.90 -21.56
CA ARG A 393 24.75 1.35 -22.63
C ARG A 393 24.06 1.39 -24.01
N LEU A 394 22.75 1.07 -24.04
CA LEU A 394 21.96 1.02 -25.28
C LEU A 394 21.52 2.40 -25.79
N LEU A 395 21.38 3.36 -24.88
CA LEU A 395 20.87 4.71 -25.11
C LEU A 395 21.77 5.72 -24.37
N PRO A 396 23.02 5.93 -24.84
CA PRO A 396 23.99 6.76 -24.13
C PRO A 396 23.59 8.25 -24.09
N GLU A 397 22.73 8.69 -25.00
CA GLU A 397 22.17 10.04 -25.04
C GLU A 397 21.06 10.27 -24.02
N ALA A 398 20.49 9.22 -23.45
CA ALA A 398 19.34 9.32 -22.56
C ALA A 398 19.73 9.66 -21.11
N ARG A 399 19.00 10.57 -20.50
CA ARG A 399 19.09 10.88 -19.06
C ARG A 399 18.30 9.84 -18.27
N VAL A 400 18.97 8.74 -17.91
CA VAL A 400 18.38 7.61 -17.19
C VAL A 400 18.54 7.80 -15.70
N GLN A 401 17.44 7.76 -14.94
CA GLN A 401 17.45 7.87 -13.49
C GLN A 401 16.66 6.75 -12.81
N ARG A 402 17.26 6.17 -11.75
CA ARG A 402 16.69 5.08 -10.98
C ARG A 402 16.15 5.58 -9.63
N PHE A 403 14.99 5.05 -9.26
CA PHE A 403 14.27 5.34 -8.04
C PHE A 403 13.96 4.03 -7.31
N ASP A 404 14.77 3.72 -6.31
CA ASP A 404 14.59 2.55 -5.45
C ASP A 404 14.38 2.97 -4.00
N ALA A 405 13.68 2.12 -3.23
CA ALA A 405 13.50 2.29 -1.79
C ALA A 405 14.82 2.29 -0.99
N ASP A 406 15.92 1.75 -1.57
CA ASP A 406 17.25 1.72 -0.94
C ASP A 406 18.03 3.05 -1.13
N THR A 407 17.53 3.96 -1.95
CA THR A 407 18.14 5.28 -2.12
C THR A 407 17.61 6.17 -1.00
N GLU A 408 18.47 6.56 -0.07
CA GLU A 408 18.09 7.41 1.06
C GLU A 408 17.19 8.58 0.61
N GLN A 409 15.89 8.45 0.87
CA GLN A 409 15.00 9.33 1.59
C GLN A 409 14.29 10.50 0.90
N ASP A 410 13.06 10.59 1.28
CA ASP A 410 11.94 11.47 0.97
C ASP A 410 12.20 12.96 0.67
N LYS A 411 13.25 13.58 1.21
CA LYS A 411 13.69 14.92 0.77
C LYS A 411 14.19 14.91 -0.68
N ARG A 412 14.76 13.78 -1.13
CA ARG A 412 15.13 13.59 -2.53
C ARG A 412 13.91 13.34 -3.41
N LEU A 413 12.84 12.70 -2.92
CA LEU A 413 11.65 12.45 -3.74
C LEU A 413 10.98 13.76 -4.18
N ASN A 414 10.81 14.74 -3.30
CA ASN A 414 10.22 16.03 -3.65
C ASN A 414 11.10 16.85 -4.61
N VAL A 415 12.42 16.93 -4.33
CA VAL A 415 13.39 17.60 -5.22
C VAL A 415 13.48 16.88 -6.57
N MET A 416 13.45 15.55 -6.56
CA MET A 416 13.51 14.72 -7.77
C MET A 416 12.20 14.80 -8.56
N TYR A 417 11.05 14.95 -7.89
CA TYR A 417 9.79 15.19 -8.57
C TYR A 417 9.84 16.45 -9.43
N ASP A 418 10.33 17.55 -8.90
CA ASP A 418 10.46 18.81 -9.64
C ASP A 418 11.39 18.65 -10.87
N THR A 419 12.47 17.87 -10.72
CA THR A 419 13.38 17.55 -11.82
C THR A 419 12.69 16.71 -12.90
N VAL A 420 11.91 15.71 -12.49
CA VAL A 420 11.15 14.87 -13.44
C VAL A 420 10.01 15.65 -14.09
N ALA A 421 9.27 16.44 -13.32
CA ALA A 421 8.15 17.24 -13.83
C ALA A 421 8.58 18.29 -14.87
N ARG A 422 9.80 18.83 -14.73
CA ARG A 422 10.41 19.76 -15.70
C ARG A 422 10.91 19.09 -16.97
N GLY A 423 10.94 17.74 -17.02
CA GLY A 423 11.45 17.01 -18.18
C GLY A 423 12.97 16.82 -18.21
N ASP A 424 13.64 16.99 -17.07
CA ASP A 424 15.11 16.80 -16.96
C ASP A 424 15.55 15.33 -16.95
N VAL A 425 14.60 14.38 -16.96
CA VAL A 425 14.82 12.93 -17.02
C VAL A 425 14.02 12.35 -18.16
N ASP A 426 14.66 11.55 -19.02
CA ASP A 426 14.02 10.92 -20.18
C ASP A 426 13.47 9.53 -19.82
N ILE A 427 14.22 8.75 -19.04
CA ILE A 427 13.85 7.40 -18.63
C ILE A 427 13.92 7.27 -17.11
N LEU A 428 12.77 7.03 -16.51
CA LEU A 428 12.67 6.70 -15.09
C LEU A 428 12.68 5.18 -14.93
N ILE A 429 13.50 4.65 -14.03
CA ILE A 429 13.45 3.23 -13.65
C ILE A 429 12.98 3.15 -12.21
N GLY A 430 11.96 2.36 -11.96
CA GLY A 430 11.51 2.24 -10.58
C GLY A 430 10.65 1.03 -10.29
N THR A 431 10.44 0.85 -8.99
CA THR A 431 9.59 -0.18 -8.40
C THR A 431 8.21 0.40 -8.08
N GLN A 432 7.50 -0.21 -7.15
CA GLN A 432 6.18 0.21 -6.69
C GLN A 432 6.07 1.70 -6.30
N MET A 433 7.17 2.32 -5.86
CA MET A 433 7.16 3.72 -5.42
C MET A 433 6.81 4.70 -6.54
N ILE A 434 7.32 4.48 -7.76
CA ILE A 434 7.02 5.37 -8.90
C ILE A 434 5.65 5.05 -9.51
N ALA A 435 5.20 3.80 -9.41
CA ALA A 435 3.87 3.43 -9.84
C ALA A 435 2.77 4.11 -8.99
N LYS A 436 3.11 4.79 -7.88
CA LYS A 436 2.17 5.39 -6.94
C LYS A 436 2.45 6.88 -6.75
N GLY A 437 1.43 7.70 -6.80
CA GLY A 437 1.44 9.08 -6.33
C GLY A 437 2.03 10.16 -7.24
N LEU A 438 2.80 9.84 -8.27
CA LEU A 438 3.39 10.85 -9.16
C LEU A 438 2.48 11.16 -10.35
N ASP A 439 2.23 12.43 -10.59
CA ASP A 439 1.61 12.91 -11.85
C ASP A 439 2.72 13.33 -12.83
N LEU A 440 2.82 12.62 -13.96
CA LEU A 440 3.88 12.77 -14.94
C LEU A 440 3.27 13.16 -16.28
N PRO A 441 3.04 14.43 -16.57
CA PRO A 441 2.33 14.89 -17.77
C PRO A 441 3.07 14.57 -19.08
N LEU A 442 4.39 14.44 -19.04
CA LEU A 442 5.23 14.10 -20.20
C LEU A 442 5.36 12.59 -20.44
N LEU A 443 4.80 11.74 -19.57
CA LEU A 443 4.92 10.29 -19.68
C LEU A 443 4.11 9.75 -20.86
N ARG A 444 4.79 9.03 -21.77
CA ARG A 444 4.17 8.43 -22.98
C ARG A 444 4.30 6.91 -23.01
N THR A 445 5.37 6.36 -22.44
CA THR A 445 5.58 4.91 -22.43
C THR A 445 5.78 4.39 -21.03
N VAL A 446 5.07 3.31 -20.68
CA VAL A 446 5.38 2.47 -19.52
C VAL A 446 5.89 1.12 -20.03
N GLY A 447 7.15 0.83 -19.76
CA GLY A 447 7.78 -0.47 -20.02
C GLY A 447 7.77 -1.33 -18.76
N ILE A 448 7.17 -2.50 -18.80
CA ILE A 448 7.16 -3.47 -17.69
C ILE A 448 8.11 -4.59 -18.07
N ILE A 449 9.27 -4.67 -17.38
CA ILE A 449 10.35 -5.58 -17.78
C ILE A 449 10.01 -7.05 -17.54
N GLN A 450 9.30 -7.37 -16.48
CA GLN A 450 8.87 -8.74 -16.15
C GLN A 450 7.55 -8.67 -15.40
N ALA A 451 6.45 -8.71 -16.14
CA ALA A 451 5.10 -8.50 -15.60
C ALA A 451 4.68 -9.60 -14.61
N ASP A 452 5.20 -10.80 -14.80
CA ASP A 452 4.93 -12.00 -14.00
C ASP A 452 5.88 -12.17 -12.78
N SER A 453 6.81 -11.24 -12.54
CA SER A 453 7.77 -11.36 -11.44
C SER A 453 7.12 -11.52 -10.05
N GLY A 454 5.96 -10.92 -9.83
CA GLY A 454 5.19 -11.02 -8.58
C GLY A 454 4.56 -12.39 -8.36
N LEU A 455 4.30 -13.15 -9.42
CA LEU A 455 3.68 -14.48 -9.37
C LEU A 455 4.59 -15.55 -8.75
N SER A 456 5.90 -15.27 -8.62
CA SER A 456 6.86 -16.19 -8.01
C SER A 456 6.82 -16.24 -6.50
N LEU A 457 6.11 -15.31 -5.85
CA LEU A 457 6.02 -15.30 -4.40
C LEU A 457 5.12 -16.45 -3.91
N PRO A 458 5.56 -17.24 -2.91
CA PRO A 458 4.79 -18.35 -2.37
C PRO A 458 3.70 -17.84 -1.41
N ASP A 459 2.81 -17.02 -1.92
CA ASP A 459 1.72 -16.38 -1.19
C ASP A 459 0.44 -16.48 -2.04
N PHE A 460 -0.66 -16.88 -1.43
CA PHE A 460 -1.95 -17.01 -2.13
C PHE A 460 -2.44 -15.69 -2.74
N THR A 461 -1.95 -14.54 -2.23
CA THR A 461 -2.25 -13.20 -2.76
C THR A 461 -1.32 -12.76 -3.89
N SER A 462 -0.36 -13.60 -4.32
CA SER A 462 0.65 -13.21 -5.33
C SER A 462 0.02 -12.81 -6.68
N SER A 463 -1.01 -13.55 -7.10
CA SER A 463 -1.79 -13.26 -8.31
C SER A 463 -2.51 -11.90 -8.18
N GLU A 464 -3.20 -11.68 -7.07
CA GLU A 464 -3.90 -10.43 -6.79
C GLU A 464 -2.95 -9.22 -6.73
N ARG A 465 -1.82 -9.35 -6.02
CA ARG A 465 -0.81 -8.29 -5.95
C ARG A 465 -0.19 -7.97 -7.32
N THR A 466 0.02 -8.99 -8.15
CA THR A 466 0.51 -8.80 -9.52
C THR A 466 -0.53 -8.04 -10.36
N PHE A 467 -1.80 -8.44 -10.30
CA PHE A 467 -2.90 -7.71 -10.94
C PHE A 467 -2.93 -6.24 -10.50
N GLN A 468 -2.90 -5.97 -9.20
CA GLN A 468 -2.93 -4.62 -8.64
C GLN A 468 -1.78 -3.75 -9.13
N LEU A 469 -0.56 -4.30 -9.12
CA LEU A 469 0.63 -3.59 -9.59
C LEU A 469 0.59 -3.26 -11.08
N LEU A 470 0.18 -4.22 -11.91
CA LEU A 470 0.05 -4.01 -13.35
C LEU A 470 -1.03 -2.98 -13.66
N SER A 471 -2.19 -3.08 -13.03
CA SER A 471 -3.27 -2.12 -13.16
C SER A 471 -2.86 -0.69 -12.77
N GLN A 472 -2.07 -0.56 -11.69
CA GLN A 472 -1.52 0.73 -11.26
C GLN A 472 -0.49 1.27 -12.24
N ALA A 473 0.39 0.42 -12.78
CA ALA A 473 1.39 0.82 -13.76
C ALA A 473 0.75 1.31 -15.07
N VAL A 474 -0.26 0.60 -15.58
CA VAL A 474 -1.07 1.03 -16.73
C VAL A 474 -1.75 2.36 -16.47
N GLY A 475 -2.29 2.57 -15.29
CA GLY A 475 -2.97 3.81 -14.90
C GLY A 475 -2.06 5.05 -14.77
N ARG A 476 -0.74 4.93 -15.02
CA ARG A 476 0.19 6.08 -15.05
C ARG A 476 0.20 6.81 -16.39
N VAL A 477 -0.06 6.13 -17.48
CA VAL A 477 -0.18 6.71 -18.84
C VAL A 477 -1.64 7.06 -19.15
N GLY A 478 -1.86 7.82 -20.21
CA GLY A 478 -3.19 8.24 -20.65
C GLY A 478 -3.81 9.37 -19.80
N ARG A 479 -3.00 10.11 -19.05
CA ARG A 479 -3.46 11.30 -18.29
C ARG A 479 -3.41 12.60 -19.09
N SER A 480 -2.88 12.55 -20.29
CA SER A 480 -2.85 13.63 -21.27
C SER A 480 -3.50 13.18 -22.58
N ASP A 481 -3.85 14.13 -23.43
CA ASP A 481 -4.52 13.86 -24.72
C ASP A 481 -3.61 13.22 -25.78
N ALA A 482 -2.31 13.10 -25.49
CA ALA A 482 -1.35 12.51 -26.41
C ALA A 482 -1.36 10.97 -26.34
N PRO A 483 -1.13 10.30 -27.49
CA PRO A 483 -1.01 8.84 -27.53
C PRO A 483 0.02 8.30 -26.54
N SER A 484 -0.34 7.22 -25.89
CA SER A 484 0.53 6.59 -24.89
C SER A 484 0.53 5.07 -25.03
N LYS A 485 1.60 4.42 -24.56
CA LYS A 485 1.84 3.02 -24.79
C LYS A 485 2.28 2.31 -23.50
N VAL A 486 1.74 1.11 -23.29
CA VAL A 486 2.21 0.18 -22.24
C VAL A 486 2.81 -1.04 -22.94
N ILE A 487 4.07 -1.36 -22.64
CA ILE A 487 4.77 -2.53 -23.19
C ILE A 487 5.12 -3.43 -22.03
N ALA A 488 4.46 -4.59 -21.96
CA ALA A 488 4.65 -5.55 -20.89
C ALA A 488 5.35 -6.81 -21.41
N GLN A 489 6.55 -7.06 -20.92
CA GLN A 489 7.32 -8.26 -21.21
C GLN A 489 7.04 -9.32 -20.15
N THR A 490 6.78 -10.55 -20.56
CA THR A 490 6.36 -11.61 -19.63
C THR A 490 6.71 -13.01 -20.16
N TYR A 491 6.92 -13.95 -19.24
CA TYR A 491 6.97 -15.39 -19.55
C TYR A 491 5.59 -16.03 -19.59
N GLN A 492 4.58 -15.39 -18.98
CA GLN A 492 3.24 -15.93 -18.82
C GLN A 492 2.17 -14.97 -19.39
N PRO A 493 2.12 -14.79 -20.73
CA PRO A 493 1.23 -13.81 -21.37
C PRO A 493 -0.26 -14.11 -21.10
N ASP A 494 -0.62 -15.37 -20.94
CA ASP A 494 -2.01 -15.82 -20.74
C ASP A 494 -2.45 -15.87 -19.27
N HIS A 495 -1.52 -15.63 -18.32
CA HIS A 495 -1.88 -15.66 -16.90
C HIS A 495 -2.94 -14.60 -16.58
N PRO A 496 -4.05 -14.95 -15.87
CA PRO A 496 -5.17 -14.05 -15.59
C PRO A 496 -4.76 -12.72 -14.95
N ALA A 497 -3.82 -12.74 -13.99
CA ALA A 497 -3.32 -11.52 -13.36
C ALA A 497 -2.59 -10.59 -14.36
N VAL A 498 -1.91 -11.15 -15.36
CA VAL A 498 -1.21 -10.38 -16.40
C VAL A 498 -2.24 -9.82 -17.39
N ARG A 499 -3.08 -10.66 -17.96
CA ARG A 499 -4.09 -10.24 -18.95
C ARG A 499 -5.05 -9.20 -18.40
N TYR A 500 -5.72 -9.51 -17.28
CA TYR A 500 -6.71 -8.61 -16.70
C TYR A 500 -6.07 -7.38 -16.05
N GLY A 501 -4.85 -7.53 -15.46
CA GLY A 501 -4.12 -6.40 -14.90
C GLY A 501 -3.74 -5.35 -15.93
N LEU A 502 -3.24 -5.78 -17.09
CA LEU A 502 -2.91 -4.91 -18.22
C LEU A 502 -4.15 -4.32 -18.89
N ALA A 503 -5.27 -5.04 -18.90
CA ALA A 503 -6.56 -4.55 -19.38
C ALA A 503 -7.29 -3.67 -18.36
N GLN A 504 -6.81 -3.60 -17.12
CA GLN A 504 -7.48 -2.97 -15.97
C GLN A 504 -8.91 -3.53 -15.72
N ASP A 505 -9.12 -4.80 -16.06
CA ASP A 505 -10.41 -5.50 -15.90
C ASP A 505 -10.49 -6.18 -14.53
N TYR A 506 -10.88 -5.40 -13.53
CA TYR A 506 -11.04 -5.90 -12.17
C TYR A 506 -12.19 -6.93 -12.06
N ALA A 507 -13.28 -6.75 -12.79
CA ALA A 507 -14.45 -7.63 -12.66
C ALA A 507 -14.16 -9.07 -13.10
N SER A 508 -13.53 -9.22 -14.27
CA SER A 508 -13.10 -10.55 -14.76
C SER A 508 -12.03 -11.17 -13.87
N PHE A 509 -11.09 -10.36 -13.37
CA PHE A 509 -10.08 -10.85 -12.44
C PHE A 509 -10.71 -11.30 -11.11
N TYR A 510 -11.63 -10.52 -10.53
CA TYR A 510 -12.35 -10.87 -9.31
C TYR A 510 -13.05 -12.21 -9.44
N THR A 511 -13.83 -12.40 -10.51
CA THR A 511 -14.58 -13.65 -10.76
C THR A 511 -13.63 -14.85 -10.86
N HIS A 512 -12.53 -14.71 -11.60
CA HIS A 512 -11.52 -15.76 -11.73
C HIS A 512 -10.85 -16.09 -10.39
N GLU A 513 -10.39 -15.07 -9.68
CA GLU A 513 -9.58 -15.24 -8.46
C GLU A 513 -10.43 -15.75 -7.29
N ILE A 514 -11.66 -15.28 -7.13
CA ILE A 514 -12.54 -15.76 -6.04
C ILE A 514 -12.90 -17.23 -6.22
N THR A 515 -13.19 -17.67 -7.45
CA THR A 515 -13.45 -19.08 -7.76
C THR A 515 -12.23 -19.96 -7.47
N ARG A 516 -11.02 -19.49 -7.83
CA ARG A 516 -9.77 -20.18 -7.50
C ARG A 516 -9.59 -20.34 -5.98
N ARG A 517 -9.82 -19.26 -5.21
CA ARG A 517 -9.68 -19.30 -3.75
C ARG A 517 -10.70 -20.22 -3.07
N GLU A 518 -11.90 -20.27 -3.59
CA GLU A 518 -12.93 -21.20 -3.11
C GLU A 518 -12.51 -22.65 -3.33
N ARG A 519 -12.09 -22.99 -4.55
CA ARG A 519 -11.63 -24.34 -4.90
C ARG A 519 -10.42 -24.77 -4.05
N ASP A 520 -9.44 -23.87 -3.88
CA ASP A 520 -8.16 -24.16 -3.23
C ASP A 520 -8.19 -23.89 -1.72
N MET A 521 -9.35 -23.56 -1.16
CA MET A 521 -9.58 -23.26 0.27
C MET A 521 -8.63 -22.18 0.80
N PHE A 522 -8.53 -21.06 0.07
CA PHE A 522 -7.83 -19.86 0.55
C PHE A 522 -8.79 -18.80 1.09
N PRO A 523 -8.30 -17.84 1.91
CA PRO A 523 -9.14 -16.72 2.33
C PRO A 523 -9.81 -16.00 1.14
N PRO A 524 -11.11 -15.67 1.25
CA PRO A 524 -11.93 -15.56 2.46
C PRO A 524 -12.69 -16.85 2.86
N PHE A 525 -12.49 -17.99 2.21
CA PHE A 525 -13.19 -19.24 2.48
C PHE A 525 -12.62 -20.03 3.65
N CYS A 526 -11.41 -19.68 4.09
CA CYS A 526 -10.78 -20.20 5.30
C CYS A 526 -10.03 -19.10 6.05
N TYR A 527 -9.53 -19.43 7.23
CA TYR A 527 -8.57 -18.60 7.98
C TYR A 527 -7.21 -19.24 7.92
N LEU A 528 -6.18 -18.43 7.65
CA LEU A 528 -4.79 -18.83 7.74
C LEU A 528 -4.17 -18.21 9.00
N LEU A 529 -3.61 -19.04 9.87
CA LEU A 529 -2.93 -18.60 11.07
C LEU A 529 -1.45 -18.98 10.98
N ALA A 530 -0.58 -17.98 11.03
CA ALA A 530 0.87 -18.17 11.01
C ALA A 530 1.44 -18.03 12.41
N PHE A 531 2.12 -19.07 12.90
CA PHE A 531 2.88 -19.03 14.14
C PHE A 531 4.36 -18.82 13.82
N ILE A 532 4.96 -17.76 14.35
CA ILE A 532 6.35 -17.42 14.13
C ILE A 532 7.14 -17.65 15.42
N CYS A 533 8.02 -18.64 15.41
CA CYS A 533 8.94 -18.92 16.51
C CYS A 533 10.22 -18.11 16.31
N SER A 534 10.53 -17.19 17.24
CA SER A 534 11.72 -16.36 17.20
C SER A 534 12.57 -16.57 18.44
N TYR A 535 13.79 -17.05 18.25
CA TYR A 535 14.75 -17.36 19.33
C TYR A 535 16.14 -16.82 19.00
N LYS A 536 17.04 -16.82 19.99
CA LYS A 536 18.42 -16.33 19.81
C LYS A 536 19.27 -17.19 18.88
N THR A 537 18.95 -18.48 18.75
CA THR A 537 19.65 -19.42 17.86
C THR A 537 18.66 -20.15 16.98
N GLU A 538 19.09 -20.51 15.77
CA GLU A 538 18.31 -21.28 14.81
C GLU A 538 17.85 -22.62 15.37
N GLN A 539 18.75 -23.36 16.02
CA GLN A 539 18.44 -24.66 16.65
C GLN A 539 17.33 -24.54 17.70
N ALA A 540 17.36 -23.48 18.52
CA ALA A 540 16.30 -23.25 19.51
C ALA A 540 14.97 -22.88 18.81
N ALA A 541 15.00 -22.12 17.73
CA ALA A 541 13.79 -21.80 16.95
C ALA A 541 13.17 -23.07 16.36
N ILE A 542 13.96 -23.91 15.72
CA ILE A 542 13.50 -25.18 15.11
C ILE A 542 12.93 -26.11 16.19
N LYS A 543 13.65 -26.35 17.28
CA LYS A 543 13.22 -27.23 18.37
C LYS A 543 11.88 -26.80 18.98
N ASN A 544 11.72 -25.50 19.24
CA ASN A 544 10.48 -24.98 19.82
C ASN A 544 9.33 -24.95 18.81
N ALA A 545 9.60 -24.67 17.53
CA ALA A 545 8.60 -24.77 16.47
C ALA A 545 8.09 -26.20 16.31
N GLN A 546 8.98 -27.20 16.32
CA GLN A 546 8.60 -28.62 16.27
C GLN A 546 7.77 -29.04 17.48
N LYS A 547 8.19 -28.65 18.70
CA LYS A 547 7.43 -28.90 19.91
C LYS A 547 6.03 -28.28 19.85
N PHE A 548 5.93 -27.05 19.41
CA PHE A 548 4.65 -26.35 19.25
C PHE A 548 3.76 -27.03 18.22
N HIS A 549 4.31 -27.42 17.07
CA HIS A 549 3.60 -28.17 16.04
C HIS A 549 3.03 -29.50 16.58
N GLN A 550 3.82 -30.25 17.34
CA GLN A 550 3.34 -31.49 17.99
C GLN A 550 2.22 -31.24 19.00
N THR A 551 2.15 -30.07 19.62
CA THR A 551 1.09 -29.72 20.58
C THR A 551 -0.22 -29.34 19.88
N LEU A 552 -0.14 -28.89 18.63
CA LEU A 552 -1.32 -28.50 17.82
C LEU A 552 -1.97 -29.68 17.09
N LEU A 553 -1.21 -30.75 16.83
CA LEU A 553 -1.71 -32.02 16.29
C LEU A 553 -2.36 -32.88 17.38
#